data_a01d6035e62f13951e451159d378e95e
#
_entry.id   a01d6035e62f13951e451159d378e95e
#
_cell.length_a   1.000
_cell.length_b   1.000
_cell.length_c   1.000
_cell.angle_alpha   90.00
_cell.angle_beta   90.00
_cell.angle_gamma   90.00
#
_symmetry.space_group_name_H-M   'P 1'
#
loop_
_entity.id
_entity.type
_entity.pdbx_description
1 polymer ?
#
loop_
_entity_poly.entity_id
_entity_poly.type
_entity_poly.pdbx_seq_one_letter_code
_entity_poly.pdbx_strand_id
1 'polypeptide(L)'
;MDQSKSQDESEFPWEIGVFDAHCHPTDTMSSIAEIPRMKATTLTVMSTRGDDQDLVRQTAVEFSKDSGAEGSSSNRILPCFGWHPWFSHQTIDDISNKSQPEINGATSSATETKKAHYSKVLKPPPDDAFISTLPDPKPLSQLLSEMRSNLSTFPAALIGEIGLDRAFRLPQPWTQQDIESRDGQMTPGSREGRHLSPHQVRIEHQKTILEAQLRLAGELQRPVSVHSVQAHGAVFELFRVLWSGHERKVASKRERKRRNSHADAHAGSDAEDGDIGNPPQKREALPRPFPLRICMHSYSGPVDALKQFMHPSNPSDVYFSFSSVINFSHQSDKAVAVIKALPDDRVLVESDLHTAGEEMDNRLEEVARQICDIRGWNLRQGVQQLADNWRRFVFGLDDDR
;
A
#
# COMPACT_ATOMS: atom_id res chain seq x y z
N MET A 1 31.26 33.91 14.32
CA MET A 1 29.95 33.41 14.79
C MET A 1 29.18 32.83 13.60
N ASP A 2 29.62 31.66 13.05
CA ASP A 2 28.85 31.02 11.92
C ASP A 2 29.25 29.56 11.70
N GLN A 3 29.85 28.89 12.65
CA GLN A 3 30.17 27.45 12.54
C GLN A 3 29.14 26.53 13.21
N SER A 4 28.27 27.06 14.07
CA SER A 4 27.24 26.25 14.76
C SER A 4 25.97 26.03 13.92
N LYS A 5 25.70 26.87 12.91
CA LYS A 5 24.55 26.69 12.02
C LYS A 5 24.76 25.63 10.91
N SER A 6 26.01 25.36 10.53
CA SER A 6 26.29 24.39 9.46
C SER A 6 26.39 22.93 9.93
N GLN A 7 26.59 22.68 11.25
CA GLN A 7 26.59 21.32 11.79
C GLN A 7 25.17 20.78 12.06
N ASP A 8 24.23 21.64 12.40
CA ASP A 8 22.83 21.24 12.73
C ASP A 8 22.01 20.85 11.48
N GLU A 9 22.42 21.30 10.28
CA GLU A 9 21.77 20.92 9.00
C GLU A 9 22.33 19.61 8.41
N SER A 10 23.42 19.07 8.90
CA SER A 10 24.05 17.86 8.38
C SER A 10 23.54 16.57 9.02
N GLU A 11 23.11 16.62 10.29
CA GLU A 11 22.58 15.46 10.99
C GLU A 11 21.10 15.24 10.64
N PHE A 12 20.74 13.97 10.37
CA PHE A 12 19.37 13.65 10.01
C PHE A 12 18.47 13.63 11.26
N PRO A 13 17.32 14.33 11.26
CA PRO A 13 16.51 14.54 12.45
C PRO A 13 15.58 13.36 12.75
N TRP A 14 16.13 12.20 13.11
CA TRP A 14 15.39 10.99 13.44
C TRP A 14 14.34 11.16 14.55
N GLU A 15 14.59 12.08 15.49
CA GLU A 15 13.73 12.34 16.64
C GLU A 15 12.36 12.94 16.28
N ILE A 16 12.21 13.50 15.07
CA ILE A 16 10.91 13.96 14.53
C ILE A 16 9.96 12.78 14.28
N GLY A 17 10.56 11.63 13.97
CA GLY A 17 9.89 10.42 13.57
C GLY A 17 9.97 10.21 12.05
N VAL A 18 10.46 9.03 11.67
CA VAL A 18 10.55 8.56 10.29
C VAL A 18 9.72 7.30 10.16
N PHE A 19 8.83 7.29 9.19
CA PHE A 19 7.84 6.23 9.00
C PHE A 19 8.05 5.59 7.63
N ASP A 20 8.34 4.31 7.63
CA ASP A 20 8.41 3.53 6.40
C ASP A 20 6.98 3.20 5.94
N ALA A 21 6.57 3.74 4.80
CA ALA A 21 5.22 3.54 4.29
C ALA A 21 5.02 2.16 3.63
N HIS A 22 6.12 1.43 3.31
CA HIS A 22 6.04 0.14 2.63
C HIS A 22 7.37 -0.63 2.70
N CYS A 23 7.36 -1.79 3.34
CA CYS A 23 8.51 -2.69 3.42
C CYS A 23 8.11 -4.17 3.64
N HIS A 24 9.05 -5.09 3.41
CA HIS A 24 8.85 -6.54 3.45
C HIS A 24 9.84 -7.29 4.36
N PRO A 25 10.16 -6.83 5.57
CA PRO A 25 11.20 -7.46 6.40
C PRO A 25 10.90 -8.92 6.74
N THR A 26 9.65 -9.35 6.67
CA THR A 26 9.23 -10.75 6.87
C THR A 26 9.65 -11.68 5.72
N ASP A 27 10.15 -11.16 4.61
CA ASP A 27 10.80 -11.97 3.58
C ASP A 27 12.19 -12.47 4.03
N THR A 28 12.77 -11.84 5.06
CA THR A 28 14.04 -12.25 5.69
C THR A 28 13.85 -12.30 7.21
N MET A 29 13.19 -13.35 7.70
CA MET A 29 12.83 -13.48 9.12
C MET A 29 14.02 -13.40 10.09
N SER A 30 15.22 -13.78 9.65
CA SER A 30 16.45 -13.63 10.45
C SER A 30 16.79 -12.19 10.79
N SER A 31 16.30 -11.21 10.03
CA SER A 31 16.55 -9.78 10.25
C SER A 31 15.58 -9.10 11.23
N ILE A 32 14.49 -9.74 11.58
CA ILE A 32 13.43 -9.16 12.43
C ILE A 32 13.97 -8.72 13.80
N ALA A 33 14.97 -9.43 14.33
CA ALA A 33 15.62 -9.09 15.59
C ALA A 33 16.36 -7.73 15.58
N GLU A 34 16.61 -7.14 14.41
CA GLU A 34 17.24 -5.82 14.27
C GLU A 34 16.24 -4.66 14.42
N ILE A 35 14.94 -4.91 14.28
CA ILE A 35 13.88 -3.87 14.33
C ILE A 35 13.97 -2.99 15.59
N PRO A 36 14.20 -3.51 16.81
CA PRO A 36 14.32 -2.67 18.01
C PRO A 36 15.49 -1.67 17.98
N ARG A 37 16.52 -1.95 17.18
CA ARG A 37 17.72 -1.12 17.05
C ARG A 37 17.62 -0.05 15.97
N MET A 38 16.62 -0.16 15.09
CA MET A 38 16.42 0.77 13.99
C MET A 38 16.04 2.16 14.49
N LYS A 39 16.42 3.18 13.73
CA LYS A 39 16.08 4.59 13.96
C LYS A 39 14.68 4.94 13.44
N ALA A 40 14.22 4.25 12.41
CA ALA A 40 12.85 4.41 11.90
C ALA A 40 11.82 4.21 13.01
N THR A 41 10.82 5.07 13.07
CA THR A 41 9.81 5.08 14.14
C THR A 41 8.82 3.93 14.00
N THR A 42 8.29 3.74 12.80
CA THR A 42 7.31 2.68 12.50
C THR A 42 7.56 2.14 11.08
N LEU A 43 7.50 0.84 10.95
CA LEU A 43 7.57 0.12 9.67
C LEU A 43 6.16 -0.35 9.30
N THR A 44 5.68 0.01 8.09
CA THR A 44 4.43 -0.53 7.54
C THR A 44 4.76 -1.82 6.78
N VAL A 45 4.58 -2.95 7.46
CA VAL A 45 5.04 -4.25 6.99
C VAL A 45 3.97 -4.94 6.17
N MET A 46 4.29 -5.23 4.90
CA MET A 46 3.38 -5.81 3.93
C MET A 46 3.37 -7.32 3.97
N SER A 47 2.18 -7.92 3.89
CA SER A 47 2.04 -9.28 3.42
C SER A 47 1.74 -9.30 1.92
N THR A 48 2.12 -10.38 1.23
CA THR A 48 1.98 -10.51 -0.23
C THR A 48 1.28 -11.78 -0.67
N ARG A 49 1.33 -12.82 0.17
CA ARG A 49 0.86 -14.20 -0.14
C ARG A 49 0.33 -14.91 1.09
N GLY A 50 -0.13 -16.15 0.93
CA GLY A 50 -0.67 -16.93 2.05
C GLY A 50 0.33 -17.20 3.17
N ASP A 51 1.57 -17.48 2.78
CA ASP A 51 2.61 -17.94 3.72
C ASP A 51 3.12 -16.80 4.64
N ASP A 52 3.07 -15.54 4.19
CA ASP A 52 3.60 -14.42 4.95
C ASP A 52 2.55 -13.67 5.81
N GLN A 53 1.25 -13.93 5.63
CA GLN A 53 0.19 -13.30 6.45
C GLN A 53 0.42 -13.53 7.95
N ASP A 54 0.73 -14.78 8.32
CA ASP A 54 0.99 -15.14 9.71
C ASP A 54 2.32 -14.58 10.22
N LEU A 55 3.35 -14.48 9.38
CA LEU A 55 4.62 -13.88 9.74
C LEU A 55 4.48 -12.40 10.06
N VAL A 56 3.76 -11.65 9.21
CA VAL A 56 3.43 -10.23 9.46
C VAL A 56 2.64 -10.08 10.76
N ARG A 57 1.64 -10.95 10.98
CA ARG A 57 0.83 -10.94 12.21
C ARG A 57 1.68 -11.22 13.46
N GLN A 58 2.55 -12.23 13.42
CA GLN A 58 3.44 -12.60 14.53
C GLN A 58 4.42 -11.45 14.84
N THR A 59 5.06 -10.90 13.82
CA THR A 59 5.97 -9.75 13.96
C THR A 59 5.26 -8.55 14.57
N ALA A 60 4.05 -8.22 14.13
CA ALA A 60 3.27 -7.13 14.71
C ALA A 60 2.92 -7.38 16.19
N VAL A 61 2.58 -8.61 16.58
CA VAL A 61 2.32 -8.97 17.99
C VAL A 61 3.58 -8.88 18.83
N GLU A 62 4.71 -9.33 18.33
CA GLU A 62 6.00 -9.31 19.03
C GLU A 62 6.40 -7.89 19.40
N PHE A 63 6.38 -6.97 18.42
CA PHE A 63 6.81 -5.58 18.60
C PHE A 63 5.72 -4.61 19.07
N SER A 64 4.50 -5.09 19.32
CA SER A 64 3.46 -4.30 20.01
C SER A 64 3.57 -4.34 21.52
N LYS A 65 4.28 -5.32 22.09
CA LYS A 65 4.37 -5.58 23.54
C LYS A 65 5.48 -4.82 24.26
N ASP A 66 6.44 -4.26 23.54
CA ASP A 66 7.63 -3.61 24.13
C ASP A 66 7.38 -2.18 24.62
N SER A 67 6.13 -1.72 24.71
CA SER A 67 5.78 -0.39 25.24
C SER A 67 5.80 -0.31 26.78
N GLY A 68 6.68 -1.07 27.45
CA GLY A 68 6.83 -1.08 28.90
C GLY A 68 7.57 0.12 29.49
N ALA A 69 8.05 1.07 28.70
CA ALA A 69 8.61 2.33 29.15
C ALA A 69 7.53 3.42 29.14
N GLU A 70 7.20 3.95 30.31
CA GLU A 70 6.28 5.07 30.47
C GLU A 70 6.64 6.22 29.53
N GLY A 71 5.81 6.44 28.49
CA GLY A 71 5.87 7.64 27.64
C GLY A 71 6.04 7.46 26.16
N SER A 72 6.29 6.26 25.61
CA SER A 72 6.36 6.04 24.15
C SER A 72 5.42 4.94 23.67
N SER A 73 4.20 5.32 23.35
CA SER A 73 3.14 4.45 22.82
C SER A 73 3.23 4.32 21.27
N SER A 74 4.41 4.18 20.67
CA SER A 74 4.51 3.97 19.23
C SER A 74 4.72 2.49 18.92
N ASN A 75 3.73 1.86 18.29
CA ASN A 75 3.91 0.54 17.70
C ASN A 75 5.01 0.62 16.64
N ARG A 76 6.08 -0.18 16.80
CA ARG A 76 7.18 -0.26 15.83
C ARG A 76 6.73 -0.84 14.50
N ILE A 77 5.71 -1.68 14.50
CA ILE A 77 5.18 -2.37 13.34
C ILE A 77 3.71 -1.98 13.15
N LEU A 78 3.40 -1.52 11.94
CA LEU A 78 2.05 -1.38 11.43
C LEU A 78 1.81 -2.49 10.41
N PRO A 79 1.03 -3.53 10.72
CA PRO A 79 0.83 -4.62 9.78
C PRO A 79 -0.09 -4.23 8.64
N CYS A 80 0.16 -4.81 7.47
CA CYS A 80 -0.62 -4.62 6.27
C CYS A 80 -0.95 -5.99 5.67
N PHE A 81 -2.24 -6.30 5.53
CA PHE A 81 -2.71 -7.61 5.08
C PHE A 81 -3.32 -7.50 3.68
N GLY A 82 -2.72 -8.22 2.73
CA GLY A 82 -3.13 -8.19 1.34
C GLY A 82 -2.63 -9.38 0.55
N TRP A 83 -3.11 -9.49 -0.68
CA TRP A 83 -2.69 -10.50 -1.62
C TRP A 83 -2.20 -9.84 -2.90
N HIS A 84 -0.88 -9.91 -3.10
CA HIS A 84 -0.16 -9.25 -4.17
C HIS A 84 -0.52 -9.83 -5.55
N PRO A 85 -0.54 -9.05 -6.62
CA PRO A 85 -0.86 -9.52 -7.98
C PRO A 85 0.02 -10.68 -8.46
N TRP A 86 1.26 -10.77 -8.00
CA TRP A 86 2.16 -11.89 -8.34
C TRP A 86 1.64 -13.25 -7.91
N PHE A 87 0.88 -13.28 -6.81
CA PHE A 87 0.31 -14.48 -6.22
C PHE A 87 -1.19 -14.63 -6.46
N SER A 88 -1.81 -13.70 -7.19
CA SER A 88 -3.26 -13.72 -7.46
C SER A 88 -3.72 -14.99 -8.19
N HIS A 89 -2.82 -15.64 -8.95
CA HIS A 89 -3.09 -16.94 -9.58
C HIS A 89 -3.42 -18.07 -8.58
N GLN A 90 -3.03 -17.92 -7.31
CA GLN A 90 -3.31 -18.90 -6.24
C GLN A 90 -4.72 -18.76 -5.65
N THR A 91 -5.56 -17.89 -6.20
CA THR A 91 -6.88 -17.59 -5.67
C THR A 91 -7.96 -17.90 -6.71
N ILE A 92 -8.95 -18.72 -6.34
CA ILE A 92 -10.16 -18.97 -7.15
C ILE A 92 -11.22 -17.91 -6.83
N ASP A 93 -11.77 -17.28 -7.86
CA ASP A 93 -12.93 -16.40 -7.73
C ASP A 93 -14.20 -17.26 -7.57
N ASP A 94 -14.62 -17.45 -6.34
CA ASP A 94 -15.86 -18.13 -5.95
C ASP A 94 -16.99 -17.14 -5.61
N ILE A 95 -16.74 -15.83 -5.74
CA ILE A 95 -17.70 -14.77 -5.37
C ILE A 95 -18.44 -14.26 -6.59
N SER A 96 -17.74 -13.89 -7.67
CA SER A 96 -18.33 -13.28 -8.86
C SER A 96 -19.14 -14.30 -9.69
N ASN A 97 -18.81 -15.58 -9.57
CA ASN A 97 -19.41 -16.67 -10.37
C ASN A 97 -20.57 -17.40 -9.68
N LYS A 98 -21.26 -16.80 -8.72
CA LYS A 98 -22.44 -17.41 -8.06
C LYS A 98 -23.59 -17.76 -9.01
N SER A 99 -23.49 -17.40 -10.30
CA SER A 99 -24.52 -17.65 -11.33
C SER A 99 -24.15 -18.76 -12.32
N GLN A 100 -23.01 -19.45 -12.16
CA GLN A 100 -22.78 -20.64 -12.97
C GLN A 100 -23.62 -21.78 -12.37
N PRO A 101 -24.50 -22.41 -13.17
CA PRO A 101 -25.21 -23.59 -12.70
C PRO A 101 -24.19 -24.62 -12.27
N GLU A 102 -24.47 -25.27 -11.14
CA GLU A 102 -23.75 -26.47 -10.71
C GLU A 102 -23.58 -27.35 -11.94
N ILE A 103 -22.35 -27.53 -12.40
CA ILE A 103 -22.09 -28.46 -13.50
C ILE A 103 -22.51 -29.82 -12.97
N ASN A 104 -23.71 -30.23 -13.37
CA ASN A 104 -24.29 -31.56 -13.23
C ASN A 104 -23.47 -32.53 -12.37
N GLY A 105 -23.78 -32.69 -11.10
CA GLY A 105 -23.74 -33.93 -10.34
C GLY A 105 -22.45 -34.79 -10.31
N ALA A 106 -21.37 -34.37 -10.97
CA ALA A 106 -20.07 -35.03 -10.91
C ALA A 106 -19.15 -34.19 -10.03
N THR A 107 -18.76 -34.71 -8.89
CA THR A 107 -17.68 -34.21 -8.06
C THR A 107 -16.41 -34.22 -8.90
N SER A 108 -16.06 -33.07 -9.52
CA SER A 108 -14.75 -32.94 -10.18
C SER A 108 -13.68 -33.16 -9.12
N SER A 109 -12.65 -33.93 -9.44
CA SER A 109 -11.53 -34.15 -8.52
C SER A 109 -10.81 -32.82 -8.22
N ALA A 110 -10.19 -32.71 -7.05
CA ALA A 110 -9.38 -31.52 -6.70
C ALA A 110 -8.34 -31.19 -7.79
N THR A 111 -7.77 -32.23 -8.43
CA THR A 111 -6.81 -32.10 -9.53
C THR A 111 -7.43 -31.47 -10.78
N GLU A 112 -8.65 -31.86 -11.15
CA GLU A 112 -9.36 -31.28 -12.31
C GLU A 112 -9.71 -29.82 -12.06
N THR A 113 -10.16 -29.49 -10.86
CA THR A 113 -10.43 -28.10 -10.43
C THR A 113 -9.18 -27.24 -10.49
N LYS A 114 -8.07 -27.72 -9.97
CA LYS A 114 -6.75 -27.07 -10.02
C LYS A 114 -6.30 -26.81 -11.45
N LYS A 115 -6.40 -27.84 -12.31
CA LYS A 115 -6.02 -27.74 -13.73
C LYS A 115 -6.89 -26.73 -14.48
N ALA A 116 -8.21 -26.78 -14.31
CA ALA A 116 -9.14 -25.86 -14.93
C ALA A 116 -8.86 -24.41 -14.49
N HIS A 117 -8.59 -24.20 -13.20
CA HIS A 117 -8.27 -22.89 -12.66
C HIS A 117 -7.01 -22.31 -13.30
N TYR A 118 -5.85 -23.00 -13.19
CA TYR A 118 -4.59 -22.45 -13.71
C TYR A 118 -4.57 -22.28 -15.22
N SER A 119 -5.22 -23.15 -15.97
CA SER A 119 -5.41 -22.98 -17.43
C SER A 119 -6.23 -21.74 -17.77
N LYS A 120 -7.18 -21.34 -16.91
CA LYS A 120 -8.01 -20.15 -17.07
C LYS A 120 -7.29 -18.86 -16.71
N VAL A 121 -6.51 -18.85 -15.62
CA VAL A 121 -5.96 -17.60 -15.05
C VAL A 121 -4.55 -17.26 -15.52
N LEU A 122 -3.81 -18.23 -16.10
CA LEU A 122 -2.45 -18.02 -16.60
C LEU A 122 -2.42 -17.87 -18.13
N LYS A 123 -1.42 -17.12 -18.63
CA LYS A 123 -1.18 -16.88 -20.05
C LYS A 123 0.32 -16.91 -20.35
N PRO A 124 0.78 -17.80 -21.30
CA PRO A 124 0.05 -18.90 -21.89
C PRO A 124 -0.43 -19.90 -20.85
N PRO A 125 -1.45 -20.74 -21.15
CA PRO A 125 -1.85 -21.82 -20.25
C PRO A 125 -0.66 -22.76 -19.97
N PRO A 126 -0.42 -23.13 -18.71
CA PRO A 126 0.66 -24.07 -18.37
C PRO A 126 0.29 -25.51 -18.72
N ASP A 127 1.31 -26.36 -18.85
CA ASP A 127 1.13 -27.82 -18.96
C ASP A 127 0.88 -28.47 -17.60
N ASP A 128 0.53 -29.75 -17.61
CA ASP A 128 0.20 -30.50 -16.40
C ASP A 128 1.40 -30.64 -15.45
N ALA A 129 2.62 -30.70 -15.99
CA ALA A 129 3.84 -30.79 -15.19
C ALA A 129 4.05 -29.52 -14.39
N PHE A 130 3.91 -28.35 -15.02
CA PHE A 130 4.00 -27.06 -14.34
C PHE A 130 2.87 -26.88 -13.31
N ILE A 131 1.62 -27.23 -13.68
CA ILE A 131 0.44 -27.14 -12.79
C ILE A 131 0.67 -27.98 -11.51
N SER A 132 1.27 -29.16 -11.64
CA SER A 132 1.53 -30.04 -10.48
C SER A 132 2.40 -29.39 -9.42
N THR A 133 3.28 -28.45 -9.81
CA THR A 133 4.19 -27.75 -8.89
C THR A 133 3.56 -26.52 -8.22
N LEU A 134 2.42 -26.06 -8.72
CA LEU A 134 1.71 -24.92 -8.13
C LEU A 134 0.91 -25.36 -6.88
N PRO A 135 0.66 -24.47 -5.91
CA PRO A 135 -0.18 -24.78 -4.75
C PRO A 135 -1.63 -25.05 -5.17
N ASP A 136 -2.40 -25.67 -4.29
CA ASP A 136 -3.85 -25.73 -4.48
C ASP A 136 -4.45 -24.33 -4.30
N PRO A 137 -5.31 -23.88 -5.25
CA PRO A 137 -5.81 -22.53 -5.21
C PRO A 137 -6.83 -22.34 -4.07
N LYS A 138 -6.69 -21.23 -3.34
CA LYS A 138 -7.55 -20.85 -2.22
C LYS A 138 -8.79 -20.10 -2.73
N PRO A 139 -10.01 -20.35 -2.19
CA PRO A 139 -11.18 -19.54 -2.49
C PRO A 139 -11.00 -18.06 -2.09
N LEU A 140 -11.42 -17.12 -2.93
CA LEU A 140 -11.37 -15.69 -2.65
C LEU A 140 -12.18 -15.33 -1.41
N SER A 141 -13.35 -15.97 -1.21
CA SER A 141 -14.16 -15.79 -0.01
C SER A 141 -13.43 -16.13 1.28
N GLN A 142 -12.62 -17.21 1.26
CA GLN A 142 -11.79 -17.60 2.41
C GLN A 142 -10.70 -16.57 2.66
N LEU A 143 -9.99 -16.13 1.62
CA LEU A 143 -8.96 -15.09 1.70
C LEU A 143 -9.51 -13.82 2.35
N LEU A 144 -10.66 -13.32 1.88
CA LEU A 144 -11.29 -12.12 2.45
C LEU A 144 -11.72 -12.32 3.91
N SER A 145 -12.14 -13.53 4.28
CA SER A 145 -12.47 -13.86 5.67
C SER A 145 -11.25 -13.83 6.59
N GLU A 146 -10.12 -14.40 6.13
CA GLU A 146 -8.84 -14.37 6.86
C GLU A 146 -8.31 -12.93 7.02
N MET A 147 -8.34 -12.13 5.94
CA MET A 147 -7.98 -10.72 6.00
C MET A 147 -8.87 -9.94 7.00
N ARG A 148 -10.17 -10.18 6.98
CA ARG A 148 -11.13 -9.55 7.92
C ARG A 148 -10.79 -9.89 9.36
N SER A 149 -10.45 -11.13 9.65
CA SER A 149 -10.00 -11.57 10.97
C SER A 149 -8.73 -10.85 11.44
N ASN A 150 -7.71 -10.76 10.57
CA ASN A 150 -6.48 -10.04 10.87
C ASN A 150 -6.75 -8.55 11.12
N LEU A 151 -7.55 -7.90 10.26
CA LEU A 151 -7.89 -6.49 10.39
C LEU A 151 -8.73 -6.18 11.65
N SER A 152 -9.51 -7.12 12.13
CA SER A 152 -10.23 -6.96 13.42
C SER A 152 -9.29 -7.06 14.62
N THR A 153 -8.23 -7.88 14.51
CA THR A 153 -7.22 -8.02 15.56
C THR A 153 -6.32 -6.78 15.66
N PHE A 154 -6.05 -6.13 14.53
CA PHE A 154 -5.19 -4.94 14.44
C PHE A 154 -6.00 -3.73 13.94
N PRO A 155 -6.58 -2.90 14.84
CA PRO A 155 -7.46 -1.79 14.44
C PRO A 155 -6.79 -0.72 13.55
N ALA A 156 -5.46 -0.55 13.61
CA ALA A 156 -4.71 0.36 12.77
C ALA A 156 -4.20 -0.27 11.47
N ALA A 157 -4.29 -1.60 11.29
CA ALA A 157 -3.75 -2.30 10.12
C ALA A 157 -4.34 -1.80 8.80
N LEU A 158 -3.50 -1.79 7.76
CA LEU A 158 -3.86 -1.45 6.40
C LEU A 158 -4.23 -2.70 5.59
N ILE A 159 -4.75 -2.49 4.39
CA ILE A 159 -4.85 -3.54 3.37
C ILE A 159 -3.76 -3.31 2.31
N GLY A 160 -2.92 -4.31 2.10
CA GLY A 160 -1.79 -4.34 1.16
C GLY A 160 -0.81 -5.47 1.50
N GLU A 161 0.10 -5.79 0.60
CA GLU A 161 0.24 -5.16 -0.70
C GLU A 161 -0.78 -5.75 -1.70
N ILE A 162 -1.55 -4.91 -2.36
CA ILE A 162 -2.53 -5.29 -3.37
C ILE A 162 -2.25 -4.55 -4.68
N GLY A 163 -2.75 -4.99 -5.82
CA GLY A 163 -2.51 -4.21 -7.03
C GLY A 163 -2.59 -4.97 -8.34
N LEU A 164 -1.92 -4.41 -9.37
CA LEU A 164 -1.82 -4.97 -10.72
C LEU A 164 -0.38 -4.93 -11.22
N ASP A 165 0.07 -6.04 -11.83
CA ASP A 165 1.38 -6.14 -12.48
C ASP A 165 1.27 -6.82 -13.85
N ARG A 166 1.65 -6.11 -14.92
CA ARG A 166 1.68 -6.65 -16.29
C ARG A 166 3.05 -7.18 -16.69
N ALA A 167 4.07 -6.95 -15.89
CA ALA A 167 5.44 -7.34 -16.20
C ALA A 167 5.84 -8.68 -15.58
N PHE A 168 5.27 -9.01 -14.43
CA PHE A 168 5.62 -10.20 -13.68
C PHE A 168 5.30 -11.48 -14.43
N ARG A 169 6.24 -12.43 -14.39
CA ARG A 169 6.08 -13.81 -14.84
C ARG A 169 6.36 -14.76 -13.68
N LEU A 170 5.60 -15.83 -13.59
CA LEU A 170 5.82 -16.84 -12.57
C LEU A 170 7.24 -17.40 -12.66
N PRO A 171 7.90 -17.69 -11.54
CA PRO A 171 9.18 -18.40 -11.57
C PRO A 171 8.99 -19.82 -12.05
N GLN A 172 10.06 -20.40 -12.62
CA GLN A 172 10.13 -21.82 -12.93
C GLN A 172 10.00 -22.65 -11.64
N PRO A 173 9.52 -23.92 -11.72
CA PRO A 173 9.56 -24.84 -10.60
C PRO A 173 10.97 -24.97 -10.02
N TRP A 174 11.06 -25.30 -8.75
CA TRP A 174 12.32 -25.59 -8.09
C TRP A 174 13.00 -26.78 -8.73
N THR A 175 14.24 -26.61 -9.16
CA THR A 175 15.13 -27.71 -9.50
C THR A 175 15.87 -28.19 -8.25
N GLN A 176 16.46 -29.39 -8.29
CA GLN A 176 17.27 -29.88 -7.19
C GLN A 176 18.44 -28.92 -6.90
N GLN A 177 19.05 -28.34 -7.94
CA GLN A 177 20.14 -27.38 -7.80
C GLN A 177 19.67 -26.08 -7.14
N ASP A 178 18.49 -25.56 -7.50
CA ASP A 178 17.93 -24.35 -6.86
C ASP A 178 17.69 -24.59 -5.37
N ILE A 179 17.17 -25.78 -5.00
CA ILE A 179 16.91 -26.15 -3.59
C ILE A 179 18.22 -26.20 -2.80
N GLU A 180 19.28 -26.78 -3.37
CA GLU A 180 20.60 -26.89 -2.73
C GLU A 180 21.32 -25.54 -2.60
N SER A 181 21.09 -24.60 -3.54
CA SER A 181 21.69 -23.27 -3.54
C SER A 181 20.82 -22.19 -2.86
N ARG A 182 19.65 -22.57 -2.36
CA ARG A 182 18.70 -21.64 -1.76
C ARG A 182 19.28 -20.96 -0.53
N ASP A 183 19.08 -19.64 -0.42
CA ASP A 183 19.33 -18.91 0.82
C ASP A 183 18.31 -19.30 1.89
N GLY A 184 18.76 -20.06 2.90
CA GLY A 184 17.93 -20.51 4.00
C GLY A 184 17.41 -19.39 4.93
N GLN A 185 17.92 -18.17 4.80
CA GLN A 185 17.45 -17.02 5.57
C GLN A 185 16.22 -16.37 4.96
N MET A 186 15.98 -16.59 3.67
CA MET A 186 14.81 -16.05 2.99
C MET A 186 13.55 -16.88 3.26
N THR A 187 12.46 -16.20 3.52
CA THR A 187 11.13 -16.81 3.67
C THR A 187 10.69 -17.41 2.33
N PRO A 188 10.27 -18.70 2.30
CA PRO A 188 9.83 -19.34 1.07
C PRO A 188 8.67 -18.63 0.38
N GLY A 189 8.58 -18.81 -0.94
CA GLY A 189 7.44 -18.36 -1.74
C GLY A 189 7.72 -17.18 -2.68
N SER A 190 8.86 -16.50 -2.54
CA SER A 190 9.32 -15.51 -3.50
C SER A 190 10.01 -16.15 -4.71
N ARG A 191 10.52 -15.31 -5.63
CA ARG A 191 11.28 -15.78 -6.80
C ARG A 191 12.59 -16.49 -6.44
N GLU A 192 13.29 -16.00 -5.43
CA GLU A 192 14.53 -16.55 -4.86
C GLU A 192 15.60 -16.92 -5.95
N GLY A 193 15.80 -16.03 -6.91
CA GLY A 193 16.79 -16.22 -7.98
C GLY A 193 16.38 -17.14 -9.12
N ARG A 194 15.30 -17.89 -9.03
CA ARG A 194 14.83 -18.82 -10.07
C ARG A 194 14.57 -18.10 -11.40
N HIS A 195 14.80 -18.79 -12.51
CA HIS A 195 14.45 -18.32 -13.83
C HIS A 195 12.94 -18.09 -13.96
N LEU A 196 12.55 -17.13 -14.79
CA LEU A 196 11.14 -16.86 -15.05
C LEU A 196 10.59 -17.82 -16.10
N SER A 197 9.40 -18.32 -15.85
CA SER A 197 8.59 -19.06 -16.82
C SER A 197 7.97 -18.11 -17.84
N PRO A 198 7.36 -18.60 -18.94
CA PRO A 198 6.58 -17.75 -19.83
C PRO A 198 5.22 -17.32 -19.26
N HIS A 199 4.77 -17.90 -18.15
CA HIS A 199 3.41 -17.73 -17.64
C HIS A 199 3.24 -16.42 -16.86
N GLN A 200 2.22 -15.65 -17.24
CA GLN A 200 1.78 -14.44 -16.55
C GLN A 200 0.34 -14.62 -16.06
N VAL A 201 0.01 -13.98 -14.94
CA VAL A 201 -1.38 -13.93 -14.50
C VAL A 201 -2.16 -12.98 -15.40
N ARG A 202 -3.32 -13.44 -15.90
CA ARG A 202 -4.21 -12.61 -16.73
C ARG A 202 -4.65 -11.38 -15.95
N ILE A 203 -4.54 -10.22 -16.57
CA ILE A 203 -4.87 -8.94 -15.94
C ILE A 203 -6.32 -8.88 -15.43
N GLU A 204 -7.24 -9.53 -16.13
CA GLU A 204 -8.66 -9.56 -15.70
C GLU A 204 -8.83 -10.34 -14.39
N HIS A 205 -8.06 -11.41 -14.19
CA HIS A 205 -8.05 -12.13 -12.92
C HIS A 205 -7.45 -11.29 -11.80
N GLN A 206 -6.29 -10.62 -12.05
CA GLN A 206 -5.71 -9.69 -11.08
C GLN A 206 -6.71 -8.59 -10.68
N LYS A 207 -7.46 -8.01 -11.65
CA LYS A 207 -8.48 -7.01 -11.37
C LYS A 207 -9.60 -7.52 -10.46
N THR A 208 -10.07 -8.76 -10.68
CA THR A 208 -11.09 -9.36 -9.81
C THR A 208 -10.61 -9.46 -8.36
N ILE A 209 -9.37 -9.93 -8.16
CA ILE A 209 -8.79 -10.06 -6.83
C ILE A 209 -8.54 -8.68 -6.19
N LEU A 210 -8.05 -7.71 -6.97
CA LEU A 210 -7.85 -6.34 -6.50
C LEU A 210 -9.17 -5.68 -6.11
N GLU A 211 -10.21 -5.79 -6.95
CA GLU A 211 -11.52 -5.21 -6.69
C GLU A 211 -12.12 -5.72 -5.37
N ALA A 212 -12.04 -7.03 -5.12
CA ALA A 212 -12.57 -7.63 -3.91
C ALA A 212 -11.86 -7.08 -2.64
N GLN A 213 -10.54 -6.90 -2.71
CA GLN A 213 -9.75 -6.34 -1.60
C GLN A 213 -10.03 -4.84 -1.41
N LEU A 214 -10.20 -4.07 -2.48
CA LEU A 214 -10.56 -2.64 -2.40
C LEU A 214 -11.96 -2.45 -1.79
N ARG A 215 -12.92 -3.33 -2.13
CA ARG A 215 -14.25 -3.30 -1.52
C ARG A 215 -14.20 -3.63 -0.03
N LEU A 216 -13.40 -4.63 0.36
CA LEU A 216 -13.16 -4.94 1.78
C LEU A 216 -12.53 -3.74 2.51
N ALA A 217 -11.55 -3.06 1.89
CA ALA A 217 -10.92 -1.87 2.45
C ALA A 217 -11.93 -0.73 2.67
N GLY A 218 -12.82 -0.51 1.71
CA GLY A 218 -13.88 0.50 1.81
C GLY A 218 -14.91 0.16 2.89
N GLU A 219 -15.31 -1.10 2.99
CA GLU A 219 -16.24 -1.59 4.01
C GLU A 219 -15.67 -1.39 5.42
N LEU A 220 -14.39 -1.75 5.63
CA LEU A 220 -13.71 -1.67 6.91
C LEU A 220 -13.04 -0.31 7.16
N GLN A 221 -13.17 0.64 6.22
CA GLN A 221 -12.56 1.99 6.26
C GLN A 221 -11.04 1.96 6.45
N ARG A 222 -10.36 0.98 5.81
CA ARG A 222 -8.91 0.82 5.90
C ARG A 222 -8.20 1.53 4.75
N PRO A 223 -7.07 2.21 5.01
CA PRO A 223 -6.19 2.66 3.95
C PRO A 223 -5.55 1.47 3.23
N VAL A 224 -5.12 1.70 1.98
CA VAL A 224 -4.53 0.64 1.16
C VAL A 224 -3.17 1.04 0.61
N SER A 225 -2.25 0.06 0.46
CA SER A 225 -1.00 0.18 -0.29
C SER A 225 -1.12 -0.60 -1.59
N VAL A 226 -0.93 0.11 -2.73
CA VAL A 226 -1.27 -0.38 -4.07
C VAL A 226 -0.05 -0.45 -4.97
N HIS A 227 0.29 -1.67 -5.37
CA HIS A 227 1.27 -2.00 -6.40
C HIS A 227 0.74 -1.70 -7.80
N SER A 228 1.56 -1.09 -8.65
CA SER A 228 1.17 -0.82 -10.03
C SER A 228 2.37 -0.79 -10.98
N VAL A 229 2.66 -1.93 -11.60
CA VAL A 229 3.73 -2.05 -12.60
C VAL A 229 3.15 -2.21 -14.00
N GLN A 230 3.44 -1.25 -14.88
CA GLN A 230 2.90 -1.16 -16.25
C GLN A 230 1.35 -1.21 -16.31
N ALA A 231 0.68 -0.83 -15.21
CA ALA A 231 -0.75 -1.01 -15.02
C ALA A 231 -1.49 0.23 -14.47
N HIS A 232 -0.84 1.41 -14.36
CA HIS A 232 -1.42 2.62 -13.74
C HIS A 232 -2.79 2.99 -14.29
N GLY A 233 -2.97 2.93 -15.62
CA GLY A 233 -4.26 3.21 -16.26
C GLY A 233 -5.33 2.19 -15.89
N ALA A 234 -4.96 0.89 -15.77
CA ALA A 234 -5.90 -0.15 -15.38
C ALA A 234 -6.31 -0.06 -13.91
N VAL A 235 -5.37 0.32 -13.02
CA VAL A 235 -5.65 0.60 -11.61
C VAL A 235 -6.58 1.81 -11.50
N PHE A 236 -6.28 2.91 -12.21
CA PHE A 236 -7.13 4.09 -12.19
C PHE A 236 -8.54 3.81 -12.72
N GLU A 237 -8.67 3.04 -13.80
CA GLU A 237 -9.98 2.65 -14.35
C GLU A 237 -10.81 1.86 -13.33
N LEU A 238 -10.18 0.95 -12.57
CA LEU A 238 -10.86 0.21 -11.52
C LEU A 238 -11.32 1.14 -10.39
N PHE A 239 -10.46 2.07 -9.96
CA PHE A 239 -10.86 3.09 -8.97
C PHE A 239 -12.02 3.93 -9.48
N ARG A 240 -12.00 4.37 -10.74
CA ARG A 240 -13.07 5.15 -11.35
C ARG A 240 -14.40 4.42 -11.33
N VAL A 241 -14.40 3.11 -11.58
CA VAL A 241 -15.61 2.29 -11.47
C VAL A 241 -16.13 2.24 -10.04
N LEU A 242 -15.25 2.04 -9.05
CA LEU A 242 -15.63 1.99 -7.63
C LEU A 242 -16.07 3.36 -7.09
N TRP A 243 -15.53 4.46 -7.62
CA TRP A 243 -15.86 5.84 -7.24
C TRP A 243 -17.15 6.37 -7.86
N SER A 244 -17.65 5.69 -8.90
CA SER A 244 -18.82 6.15 -9.65
C SER A 244 -20.03 6.40 -8.73
N GLY A 245 -20.59 7.60 -8.79
CA GLY A 245 -21.70 8.05 -7.95
C GLY A 245 -21.29 8.55 -6.55
N HIS A 246 -19.98 8.59 -6.25
CA HIS A 246 -19.44 9.08 -4.98
C HIS A 246 -18.50 10.27 -5.14
N GLU A 247 -18.45 10.87 -6.33
CA GLU A 247 -17.53 11.95 -6.66
C GLU A 247 -17.78 13.17 -5.75
N ARG A 248 -16.68 13.80 -5.34
CA ARG A 248 -16.74 15.08 -4.58
C ARG A 248 -17.25 16.20 -5.48
N LYS A 249 -18.14 17.04 -4.96
CA LYS A 249 -18.55 18.25 -5.66
C LYS A 249 -17.38 19.23 -5.75
N VAL A 250 -16.94 19.52 -6.96
CA VAL A 250 -15.87 20.50 -7.21
C VAL A 250 -16.51 21.84 -7.50
N ALA A 251 -16.27 22.84 -6.64
CA ALA A 251 -16.74 24.20 -6.87
C ALA A 251 -16.19 24.76 -8.19
N SER A 252 -17.06 25.25 -9.06
CA SER A 252 -16.67 25.89 -10.32
C SER A 252 -15.75 27.09 -10.07
N LYS A 253 -14.95 27.50 -11.08
CA LYS A 253 -14.11 28.71 -10.98
C LYS A 253 -14.94 29.96 -10.58
N ARG A 254 -16.20 30.01 -11.02
CA ARG A 254 -17.13 31.13 -10.71
C ARG A 254 -17.57 31.10 -9.24
N GLU A 255 -17.84 29.92 -8.68
CA GLU A 255 -18.20 29.76 -7.26
C GLU A 255 -17.00 30.03 -6.34
N ARG A 256 -15.79 29.57 -6.71
CA ARG A 256 -14.54 29.88 -5.98
C ARG A 256 -14.32 31.43 -5.95
N LYS A 257 -14.49 32.10 -7.09
CA LYS A 257 -14.34 33.58 -7.17
C LYS A 257 -15.39 34.32 -6.32
N ARG A 258 -16.62 33.81 -6.26
CA ARG A 258 -17.68 34.37 -5.39
C ARG A 258 -17.37 34.18 -3.90
N ARG A 259 -16.89 32.99 -3.50
CA ARG A 259 -16.52 32.76 -2.09
C ARG A 259 -15.36 33.63 -1.64
N ASN A 260 -14.33 33.83 -2.46
CA ASN A 260 -13.21 34.70 -2.13
C ASN A 260 -13.65 36.17 -2.06
N SER A 261 -14.53 36.64 -2.96
CA SER A 261 -15.05 38.02 -2.90
C SER A 261 -16.02 38.28 -1.73
N HIS A 262 -16.62 37.21 -1.14
CA HIS A 262 -17.42 37.35 0.08
C HIS A 262 -16.58 37.26 1.36
N ALA A 263 -15.46 36.53 1.35
CA ALA A 263 -14.53 36.47 2.48
C ALA A 263 -13.87 37.85 2.73
N ASP A 264 -13.52 38.56 1.65
CA ASP A 264 -12.93 39.90 1.75
C ASP A 264 -13.96 40.97 2.18
N ALA A 265 -15.27 40.69 2.04
CA ALA A 265 -16.34 41.64 2.37
C ALA A 265 -16.87 41.54 3.83
N HIS A 266 -16.51 40.47 4.57
CA HIS A 266 -16.96 40.22 5.94
C HIS A 266 -15.88 40.39 7.01
N ALA A 267 -14.74 40.97 6.70
CA ALA A 267 -13.69 41.29 7.69
C ALA A 267 -14.03 42.54 8.55
N GLY A 268 -15.29 42.89 8.68
CA GLY A 268 -15.70 44.10 9.44
C GLY A 268 -17.19 44.12 9.76
N SER A 269 -17.66 43.29 10.64
CA SER A 269 -18.83 43.58 11.48
C SER A 269 -18.99 42.50 12.56
N ASP A 270 -18.76 42.89 13.81
CA ASP A 270 -19.20 42.18 15.00
C ASP A 270 -20.74 42.13 15.00
N ALA A 271 -21.31 40.93 15.03
CA ALA A 271 -22.68 40.70 15.44
C ALA A 271 -22.75 39.35 16.17
N GLU A 272 -22.88 39.46 17.47
CA GLU A 272 -23.36 38.39 18.33
C GLU A 272 -24.75 37.96 17.87
N ASP A 273 -24.95 36.69 17.58
CA ASP A 273 -26.22 36.02 17.86
C ASP A 273 -25.96 34.52 18.09
N GLY A 274 -26.24 34.10 19.31
CA GLY A 274 -26.06 32.74 19.77
C GLY A 274 -27.15 31.82 19.25
N ASP A 275 -26.77 30.87 18.39
CA ASP A 275 -27.52 29.63 18.22
C ASP A 275 -26.70 28.48 18.82
N ILE A 276 -27.15 28.04 20.02
CA ILE A 276 -26.61 26.84 20.68
C ILE A 276 -27.16 25.63 19.92
N GLY A 277 -26.65 25.41 18.73
CA GLY A 277 -26.84 24.19 17.98
C GLY A 277 -26.13 23.03 18.68
N ASN A 278 -26.85 21.94 18.98
CA ASN A 278 -26.28 20.70 19.45
C ASN A 278 -25.04 20.32 18.62
N PRO A 279 -23.95 19.82 19.25
CA PRO A 279 -22.79 19.34 18.51
C PRO A 279 -23.25 18.30 17.48
N PRO A 280 -22.74 18.35 16.26
CA PRO A 280 -23.12 17.40 15.21
C PRO A 280 -22.87 15.99 15.74
N GLN A 281 -23.93 15.20 15.88
CA GLN A 281 -23.80 13.77 16.15
C GLN A 281 -22.88 13.20 15.09
N LYS A 282 -21.79 12.53 15.51
CA LYS A 282 -20.91 11.75 14.62
C LYS A 282 -21.81 10.77 13.86
N ARG A 283 -22.14 11.11 12.62
CA ARG A 283 -22.78 10.15 11.71
C ARG A 283 -21.72 9.08 11.46
N GLU A 284 -21.96 7.85 11.92
CA GLU A 284 -21.21 6.70 11.50
C GLU A 284 -21.15 6.73 9.96
N ALA A 285 -19.96 6.88 9.42
CA ALA A 285 -19.79 6.93 7.98
C ALA A 285 -20.21 5.58 7.41
N LEU A 286 -21.22 5.58 6.54
CA LEU A 286 -21.70 4.36 5.89
C LEU A 286 -20.53 3.69 5.15
N PRO A 287 -20.45 2.34 5.16
CA PRO A 287 -19.46 1.59 4.40
C PRO A 287 -19.47 2.02 2.93
N ARG A 288 -18.29 2.24 2.37
CA ARG A 288 -18.12 2.63 0.96
C ARG A 288 -17.54 1.46 0.16
N PRO A 289 -17.80 1.38 -1.14
CA PRO A 289 -17.23 0.31 -1.97
C PRO A 289 -15.74 0.53 -2.33
N PHE A 290 -15.07 1.51 -1.71
CA PHE A 290 -13.69 1.91 -1.98
C PHE A 290 -13.02 2.45 -0.72
N PRO A 291 -11.68 2.34 -0.58
CA PRO A 291 -10.91 2.94 0.51
C PRO A 291 -10.87 4.46 0.40
N LEU A 292 -10.93 5.15 1.55
CA LEU A 292 -10.83 6.62 1.57
C LEU A 292 -9.41 7.13 1.34
N ARG A 293 -8.40 6.34 1.69
CA ARG A 293 -6.98 6.69 1.56
C ARG A 293 -6.24 5.58 0.83
N ILE A 294 -5.49 5.95 -0.19
CA ILE A 294 -4.80 5.04 -1.11
C ILE A 294 -3.35 5.50 -1.22
N CYS A 295 -2.39 4.64 -0.95
CA CYS A 295 -0.99 4.85 -1.31
C CYS A 295 -0.68 4.09 -2.61
N MET A 296 -0.25 4.81 -3.64
CA MET A 296 0.38 4.22 -4.82
C MET A 296 1.86 4.06 -4.48
N HIS A 297 2.25 2.86 -4.02
CA HIS A 297 3.61 2.63 -3.55
C HIS A 297 4.61 2.59 -4.71
N SER A 298 5.87 2.94 -4.44
CA SER A 298 6.97 3.02 -5.40
C SER A 298 6.55 3.59 -6.76
N TYR A 299 5.81 4.72 -6.74
CA TYR A 299 5.13 5.21 -7.92
C TYR A 299 6.09 5.50 -9.08
N SER A 300 5.94 4.75 -10.16
CA SER A 300 6.76 4.83 -11.37
C SER A 300 6.00 5.36 -12.61
N GLY A 301 4.75 5.82 -12.42
CA GLY A 301 3.91 6.37 -13.48
C GLY A 301 4.34 7.74 -13.97
N PRO A 302 3.84 8.21 -15.13
CA PRO A 302 4.11 9.55 -15.65
C PRO A 302 3.29 10.62 -14.90
N VAL A 303 3.73 11.88 -14.97
CA VAL A 303 3.04 13.04 -14.38
C VAL A 303 1.59 13.18 -14.88
N ASP A 304 1.31 12.83 -16.14
CA ASP A 304 -0.06 12.92 -16.68
C ASP A 304 -1.02 11.90 -16.04
N ALA A 305 -0.54 10.69 -15.74
CA ALA A 305 -1.33 9.73 -14.97
C ALA A 305 -1.55 10.22 -13.52
N LEU A 306 -0.54 10.88 -12.91
CA LEU A 306 -0.67 11.50 -11.60
C LEU A 306 -1.85 12.46 -11.51
N LYS A 307 -2.07 13.31 -12.54
CA LYS A 307 -3.19 14.27 -12.58
C LYS A 307 -4.56 13.60 -12.49
N GLN A 308 -4.69 12.37 -13.00
CA GLN A 308 -5.93 11.60 -12.90
C GLN A 308 -6.20 11.15 -11.47
N PHE A 309 -5.18 10.59 -10.79
CA PHE A 309 -5.27 10.18 -9.39
C PHE A 309 -5.53 11.35 -8.44
N MET A 310 -4.98 12.53 -8.76
CA MET A 310 -5.08 13.75 -7.96
C MET A 310 -6.28 14.63 -8.32
N HIS A 311 -7.20 14.16 -9.18
CA HIS A 311 -8.34 15.00 -9.58
C HIS A 311 -9.23 15.33 -8.37
N PRO A 312 -9.63 16.61 -8.15
CA PRO A 312 -10.34 17.02 -6.94
C PRO A 312 -11.72 16.37 -6.75
N SER A 313 -12.32 15.82 -7.81
CA SER A 313 -13.58 15.09 -7.71
C SER A 313 -13.42 13.65 -7.18
N ASN A 314 -12.21 13.12 -7.13
CA ASN A 314 -11.99 11.79 -6.60
C ASN A 314 -12.40 11.73 -5.14
N PRO A 315 -13.19 10.73 -4.71
CA PRO A 315 -13.67 10.64 -3.33
C PRO A 315 -12.61 10.11 -2.37
N SER A 316 -11.54 9.47 -2.89
CA SER A 316 -10.39 9.01 -2.09
C SER A 316 -9.26 10.02 -2.11
N ASP A 317 -8.49 10.07 -1.03
CA ASP A 317 -7.22 10.77 -0.95
C ASP A 317 -6.10 9.83 -1.39
N VAL A 318 -5.40 10.21 -2.48
CA VAL A 318 -4.33 9.39 -3.04
C VAL A 318 -2.97 9.97 -2.64
N TYR A 319 -2.14 9.14 -2.04
CA TYR A 319 -0.75 9.40 -1.64
C TYR A 319 0.19 8.63 -2.56
N PHE A 320 1.45 9.04 -2.59
CA PHE A 320 2.47 8.44 -3.43
C PHE A 320 3.75 8.29 -2.61
N SER A 321 4.24 7.08 -2.49
CA SER A 321 5.50 6.80 -1.81
C SER A 321 6.64 6.59 -2.80
N PHE A 322 7.85 6.85 -2.33
CA PHE A 322 9.07 6.75 -3.10
C PHE A 322 10.15 6.09 -2.28
N SER A 323 10.93 5.22 -2.92
CA SER A 323 12.11 4.57 -2.37
C SER A 323 13.36 4.92 -3.15
N SER A 324 14.52 4.94 -2.50
CA SER A 324 15.80 5.17 -3.17
C SER A 324 16.12 4.04 -4.15
N VAL A 325 15.75 2.81 -3.82
CA VAL A 325 16.07 1.60 -4.60
C VAL A 325 15.27 1.51 -5.90
N ILE A 326 13.97 1.85 -5.87
CA ILE A 326 13.10 1.69 -7.05
C ILE A 326 13.07 2.97 -7.89
N ASN A 327 12.90 4.14 -7.25
CA ASN A 327 12.59 5.36 -7.97
C ASN A 327 13.84 6.13 -8.44
N PHE A 328 14.99 5.96 -7.75
CA PHE A 328 16.19 6.73 -8.06
C PHE A 328 17.34 5.92 -8.67
N SER A 329 17.26 4.58 -8.69
CA SER A 329 18.34 3.74 -9.25
C SER A 329 18.47 3.87 -10.78
N HIS A 330 17.35 3.96 -11.53
CA HIS A 330 17.35 3.94 -13.00
C HIS A 330 16.43 4.96 -13.69
N GLN A 331 15.58 5.68 -12.97
CA GLN A 331 14.55 6.59 -13.52
C GLN A 331 14.46 7.91 -12.76
N SER A 332 15.57 8.44 -12.27
CA SER A 332 15.62 9.61 -11.40
C SER A 332 14.87 10.84 -11.97
N ASP A 333 15.02 11.16 -13.26
CA ASP A 333 14.37 12.32 -13.89
C ASP A 333 12.84 12.25 -13.83
N LYS A 334 12.28 11.03 -13.99
CA LYS A 334 10.84 10.81 -13.94
C LYS A 334 10.31 10.94 -12.51
N ALA A 335 11.00 10.34 -11.55
CA ALA A 335 10.65 10.47 -10.13
C ALA A 335 10.74 11.92 -9.67
N VAL A 336 11.79 12.65 -10.06
CA VAL A 336 11.96 14.08 -9.80
C VAL A 336 10.78 14.90 -10.37
N ALA A 337 10.37 14.64 -11.61
CA ALA A 337 9.25 15.34 -12.22
C ALA A 337 7.92 15.08 -11.50
N VAL A 338 7.69 13.82 -11.08
CA VAL A 338 6.49 13.43 -10.32
C VAL A 338 6.50 14.09 -8.94
N ILE A 339 7.60 14.00 -8.19
CA ILE A 339 7.72 14.59 -6.86
C ILE A 339 7.49 16.10 -6.92
N LYS A 340 8.04 16.80 -7.91
CA LYS A 340 7.80 18.25 -8.11
C LYS A 340 6.35 18.58 -8.41
N ALA A 341 5.60 17.70 -9.04
CA ALA A 341 4.21 17.92 -9.42
C ALA A 341 3.19 17.59 -8.33
N LEU A 342 3.59 16.82 -7.31
CA LEU A 342 2.73 16.44 -6.19
C LEU A 342 2.46 17.61 -5.24
N PRO A 343 1.30 17.69 -4.60
CA PRO A 343 1.10 18.52 -3.40
C PRO A 343 2.00 18.04 -2.25
N ASP A 344 2.39 18.97 -1.37
CA ASP A 344 3.29 18.68 -0.25
C ASP A 344 2.73 17.61 0.70
N ASP A 345 1.41 17.56 0.86
CA ASP A 345 0.68 16.68 1.75
C ASP A 345 0.37 15.29 1.16
N ARG A 346 0.94 14.94 -0.01
CA ARG A 346 0.67 13.67 -0.73
C ARG A 346 1.91 12.80 -0.95
N VAL A 347 3.06 13.22 -0.45
CA VAL A 347 4.35 12.53 -0.61
C VAL A 347 4.64 11.69 0.63
N LEU A 348 5.03 10.43 0.44
CA LEU A 348 5.47 9.50 1.48
C LEU A 348 6.86 8.96 1.14
N VAL A 349 7.57 8.48 2.15
CA VAL A 349 8.82 7.74 1.99
C VAL A 349 8.61 6.27 2.32
N GLU A 350 9.36 5.41 1.66
CA GLU A 350 9.41 3.98 1.92
C GLU A 350 10.80 3.42 1.63
N SER A 351 11.12 2.28 2.20
CA SER A 351 12.34 1.54 1.87
C SER A 351 12.13 0.57 0.72
N ASP A 352 11.00 -0.10 0.68
CA ASP A 352 10.69 -1.24 -0.20
C ASP A 352 11.72 -2.39 -0.05
N LEU A 353 12.32 -2.50 1.14
CA LEU A 353 13.34 -3.51 1.43
C LEU A 353 12.75 -4.77 2.06
N HIS A 354 13.45 -5.90 1.80
CA HIS A 354 13.08 -7.22 2.27
C HIS A 354 13.84 -7.65 3.55
N THR A 355 14.65 -6.75 4.11
CA THR A 355 15.52 -7.02 5.27
C THR A 355 15.52 -5.85 6.20
N ALA A 356 15.16 -6.05 7.48
CA ALA A 356 15.22 -5.03 8.51
C ALA A 356 16.66 -4.75 8.95
N GLY A 357 16.92 -3.54 9.46
CA GLY A 357 18.21 -3.15 10.03
C GLY A 357 18.75 -1.83 9.50
N GLU A 358 20.04 -1.61 9.71
CA GLU A 358 20.72 -0.35 9.39
C GLU A 358 20.58 0.08 7.92
N GLU A 359 20.61 -0.88 6.98
CA GLU A 359 20.43 -0.56 5.56
C GLU A 359 19.06 0.05 5.27
N MET A 360 18.00 -0.44 5.93
CA MET A 360 16.65 0.13 5.79
C MET A 360 16.61 1.57 6.32
N ASP A 361 17.22 1.85 7.47
CA ASP A 361 17.36 3.21 7.99
C ASP A 361 18.12 4.12 7.01
N ASN A 362 19.25 3.64 6.47
CA ASN A 362 20.05 4.39 5.51
C ASN A 362 19.26 4.74 4.23
N ARG A 363 18.44 3.81 3.72
CA ARG A 363 17.59 4.05 2.54
C ARG A 363 16.46 5.02 2.81
N LEU A 364 15.87 4.97 4.01
CA LEU A 364 14.85 5.94 4.42
C LEU A 364 15.44 7.36 4.57
N GLU A 365 16.62 7.50 5.16
CA GLU A 365 17.33 8.77 5.22
C GLU A 365 17.66 9.29 3.81
N GLU A 366 18.21 8.43 2.95
CA GLU A 366 18.59 8.78 1.58
C GLU A 366 17.38 9.33 0.78
N VAL A 367 16.26 8.61 0.77
CA VAL A 367 15.08 9.03 0.01
C VAL A 367 14.44 10.29 0.61
N ALA A 368 14.44 10.45 1.93
CA ALA A 368 13.90 11.65 2.57
C ALA A 368 14.74 12.89 2.22
N ARG A 369 16.09 12.80 2.24
CA ARG A 369 16.98 13.87 1.79
C ARG A 369 16.76 14.21 0.31
N GLN A 370 16.67 13.20 -0.56
CA GLN A 370 16.42 13.40 -1.99
C GLN A 370 15.09 14.13 -2.23
N ILE A 371 14.03 13.77 -1.51
CA ILE A 371 12.74 14.46 -1.62
C ILE A 371 12.85 15.91 -1.12
N CYS A 372 13.52 16.16 0.01
CA CYS A 372 13.74 17.51 0.52
C CYS A 372 14.48 18.38 -0.50
N ASP A 373 15.55 17.86 -1.10
CA ASP A 373 16.33 18.57 -2.14
C ASP A 373 15.49 18.88 -3.38
N ILE A 374 14.72 17.90 -3.87
CA ILE A 374 13.83 18.08 -5.04
C ILE A 374 12.76 19.15 -4.77
N ARG A 375 12.22 19.18 -3.55
CA ARG A 375 11.18 20.12 -3.13
C ARG A 375 11.71 21.47 -2.68
N GLY A 376 13.03 21.59 -2.45
CA GLY A 376 13.64 22.77 -1.83
C GLY A 376 13.21 22.97 -0.37
N TRP A 377 12.89 21.88 0.34
CA TRP A 377 12.53 21.93 1.75
C TRP A 377 13.79 21.97 2.62
N ASN A 378 13.74 22.74 3.71
CA ASN A 378 14.69 22.52 4.80
C ASN A 378 14.51 21.10 5.33
N LEU A 379 15.63 20.39 5.60
CA LEU A 379 15.61 18.97 5.97
C LEU A 379 14.67 18.69 7.14
N ARG A 380 14.77 19.46 8.21
CA ARG A 380 13.95 19.27 9.42
C ARG A 380 12.44 19.47 9.14
N GLN A 381 12.11 20.53 8.40
CA GLN A 381 10.72 20.79 7.98
C GLN A 381 10.21 19.73 7.02
N GLY A 382 11.05 19.25 6.09
CA GLY A 382 10.70 18.20 5.16
C GLY A 382 10.42 16.86 5.85
N VAL A 383 11.27 16.45 6.80
CA VAL A 383 11.04 15.23 7.58
C VAL A 383 9.76 15.35 8.40
N GLN A 384 9.46 16.53 9.00
CA GLN A 384 8.18 16.76 9.68
C GLN A 384 6.99 16.63 8.72
N GLN A 385 7.08 17.23 7.52
CA GLN A 385 6.03 17.11 6.51
C GLN A 385 5.78 15.66 6.09
N LEU A 386 6.84 14.89 5.87
CA LEU A 386 6.74 13.46 5.52
C LEU A 386 6.11 12.64 6.66
N ALA A 387 6.49 12.92 7.91
CA ALA A 387 5.91 12.28 9.09
C ALA A 387 4.40 12.58 9.22
N ASP A 388 4.01 13.84 9.02
CA ASP A 388 2.61 14.26 9.08
C ASP A 388 1.78 13.68 7.93
N ASN A 389 2.38 13.55 6.74
CA ASN A 389 1.74 12.91 5.61
C ASN A 389 1.45 11.43 5.88
N TRP A 390 2.42 10.70 6.47
CA TRP A 390 2.21 9.30 6.85
C TRP A 390 1.10 9.17 7.89
N ARG A 391 1.07 10.02 8.92
CA ARG A 391 0.01 10.03 9.93
C ARG A 391 -1.37 10.29 9.31
N ARG A 392 -1.47 11.25 8.37
CA ARG A 392 -2.70 11.52 7.62
C ARG A 392 -3.11 10.34 6.75
N PHE A 393 -2.17 9.69 6.09
CA PHE A 393 -2.43 8.50 5.29
C PHE A 393 -2.98 7.36 6.16
N VAL A 394 -2.35 7.08 7.28
CA VAL A 394 -2.71 5.94 8.14
C VAL A 394 -3.97 6.23 8.97
N PHE A 395 -4.05 7.39 9.61
CA PHE A 395 -5.08 7.68 10.61
C PHE A 395 -6.16 8.66 10.14
N GLY A 396 -5.96 9.38 9.04
CA GLY A 396 -6.83 10.47 8.59
C GLY A 396 -6.48 11.81 9.23
N LEU A 397 -7.27 12.84 8.92
CA LEU A 397 -7.18 14.14 9.58
C LEU A 397 -7.85 14.05 10.97
N ASP A 398 -7.42 14.90 11.92
CA ASP A 398 -7.95 14.92 13.28
C ASP A 398 -9.46 15.19 13.37
N ASP A 399 -10.05 15.79 12.32
CA ASP A 399 -11.49 16.01 12.21
C ASP A 399 -12.32 14.72 11.97
N ASP A 400 -11.66 13.60 11.67
CA ASP A 400 -12.30 12.29 11.42
C ASP A 400 -12.30 11.39 12.66
N ARG A 401 -11.80 11.88 13.83
CA ARG A 401 -11.77 11.13 15.12
C ARG A 401 -12.93 11.47 16.04
#